data_84a08e64e086230c2f5642346655c6c0
#
_entry.id   84a08e64e086230c2f5642346655c6c0
#
_cell.length_a   1.000
_cell.length_b   1.000
_cell.length_c   1.000
_cell.angle_alpha   90.00
_cell.angle_beta   90.00
_cell.angle_gamma   90.00
#
_symmetry.space_group_name_H-M   'P 1'
#
loop_
_entity.id
_entity.type
_entity.pdbx_description
1 polymer ?
#
loop_
_entity_poly.entity_id
_entity_poly.type
_entity_poly.pdbx_seq_one_letter_code
_entity_poly.pdbx_strand_id
1 'polypeptide(L)'
;ATLKTQVETAKADKDAADKTYAKAVAQKKKAGEEKGLGDILENILLMLVTNNLFKAAAEMNLLPLIVFSIIFAAMLTTMGKKVFAITRMIGQANDALMSFVLLLMNIAPLGIFCLVAGKFGHANLEGKLTEMAGQEGYYILTIITGLGFHAFVTLFLIYWLFTKKNPITFFKNMSQAVLTAFSTASSSATLPITMECAIDKAGISEKSTKFVLPLGATINMDGTALYEAAAAIFIAQIYFPITGQELTMTTQVTIAITATLAAIGAAGIPEAGLVTMLIVLNAAGLPGEAIGLILMVDWLLDRFRTAVNCFGDSVGAAIVDGVMEQDD
;
A
#
# COMPACT_ATOMS: atom_id res chain seq x y z
N ALA A 1 31.94 -24.88 -24.99
CA ALA A 1 30.72 -25.28 -25.75
C ALA A 1 29.46 -25.06 -24.88
N THR A 2 29.47 -25.45 -23.64
CA THR A 2 28.27 -25.45 -22.75
C THR A 2 27.73 -24.04 -22.42
N LEU A 3 28.60 -23.06 -22.20
CA LEU A 3 28.17 -21.68 -21.91
C LEU A 3 27.53 -20.97 -23.11
N LYS A 4 28.05 -21.19 -24.33
CA LYS A 4 27.44 -20.64 -25.55
C LYS A 4 26.05 -21.21 -25.80
N THR A 5 25.84 -22.50 -25.59
CA THR A 5 24.54 -23.15 -25.75
C THR A 5 23.54 -22.67 -24.70
N GLN A 6 23.97 -22.46 -23.47
CA GLN A 6 23.11 -21.90 -22.40
C GLN A 6 22.70 -20.44 -22.68
N VAL A 7 23.57 -19.61 -23.23
CA VAL A 7 23.26 -18.23 -23.63
C VAL A 7 22.31 -18.21 -24.84
N GLU A 8 22.48 -19.14 -25.80
CA GLU A 8 21.56 -19.24 -26.95
C GLU A 8 20.16 -19.74 -26.54
N THR A 9 20.07 -20.69 -25.60
CA THR A 9 18.78 -21.16 -25.07
C THR A 9 18.09 -20.04 -24.29
N ALA A 10 18.81 -19.33 -23.41
CA ALA A 10 18.24 -18.21 -22.66
C ALA A 10 17.79 -17.04 -23.56
N LYS A 11 18.47 -16.79 -24.68
CA LYS A 11 18.02 -15.82 -25.69
C LYS A 11 16.77 -16.29 -26.42
N ALA A 12 16.69 -17.57 -26.78
CA ALA A 12 15.51 -18.14 -27.44
C ALA A 12 14.29 -18.15 -26.51
N ASP A 13 14.47 -18.44 -25.22
CA ASP A 13 13.40 -18.39 -24.23
C ASP A 13 12.91 -16.94 -23.98
N LYS A 14 13.83 -15.98 -23.98
CA LYS A 14 13.49 -14.55 -23.90
C LYS A 14 12.69 -14.09 -25.12
N ASP A 15 13.14 -14.44 -26.34
CA ASP A 15 12.44 -14.09 -27.58
C ASP A 15 11.05 -14.76 -27.66
N ALA A 16 10.90 -15.97 -27.11
CA ALA A 16 9.61 -16.66 -27.03
C ALA A 16 8.68 -15.98 -26.01
N ALA A 17 9.18 -15.59 -24.86
CA ALA A 17 8.46 -14.82 -23.85
C ALA A 17 8.03 -13.45 -24.38
N ASP A 18 8.93 -12.72 -25.05
CA ASP A 18 8.64 -11.42 -25.66
C ASP A 18 7.57 -11.51 -26.78
N LYS A 19 7.59 -12.59 -27.59
CA LYS A 19 6.56 -12.86 -28.60
C LYS A 19 5.20 -13.23 -27.99
N THR A 20 5.20 -13.97 -26.90
CA THR A 20 3.97 -14.33 -26.19
C THR A 20 3.36 -13.10 -25.51
N TYR A 21 4.20 -12.28 -24.94
CA TYR A 21 3.81 -10.99 -24.33
C TYR A 21 3.28 -10.01 -25.38
N ALA A 22 3.97 -9.85 -26.50
CA ALA A 22 3.51 -9.01 -27.63
C ALA A 22 2.16 -9.47 -28.21
N LYS A 23 1.91 -10.79 -28.28
CA LYS A 23 0.59 -11.33 -28.70
C LYS A 23 -0.51 -11.03 -27.68
N ALA A 24 -0.23 -11.15 -26.39
CA ALA A 24 -1.18 -10.82 -25.31
C ALA A 24 -1.50 -9.32 -25.29
N VAL A 25 -0.50 -8.46 -25.52
CA VAL A 25 -0.65 -7.00 -25.68
C VAL A 25 -1.47 -6.67 -26.93
N ALA A 26 -1.20 -7.31 -28.05
CA ALA A 26 -1.94 -7.07 -29.30
C ALA A 26 -3.42 -7.52 -29.21
N GLN A 27 -3.72 -8.59 -28.44
CA GLN A 27 -5.08 -8.99 -28.14
C GLN A 27 -5.80 -8.00 -27.22
N LYS A 28 -5.09 -7.45 -26.21
CA LYS A 28 -5.63 -6.37 -25.37
C LYS A 28 -5.80 -5.03 -26.14
N LYS A 29 -4.93 -4.74 -27.10
CA LYS A 29 -5.03 -3.53 -27.95
C LYS A 29 -6.25 -3.55 -28.87
N LYS A 30 -6.70 -4.74 -29.30
CA LYS A 30 -7.97 -4.92 -30.06
C LYS A 30 -9.22 -4.76 -29.16
N ALA A 31 -9.08 -4.86 -27.83
CA ALA A 31 -10.13 -4.59 -26.85
C ALA A 31 -10.10 -3.14 -26.34
N GLY A 32 -9.18 -2.30 -26.83
CA GLY A 32 -8.96 -0.94 -26.38
C GLY A 32 -9.72 0.11 -27.21
N GLU A 33 -11.04 0.02 -27.25
CA GLU A 33 -11.88 1.21 -27.36
C GLU A 33 -11.65 2.07 -26.11
N GLU A 34 -11.58 3.40 -26.26
CA GLU A 34 -11.43 4.32 -25.12
C GLU A 34 -12.50 4.01 -24.08
N LYS A 35 -12.10 3.32 -23.00
CA LYS A 35 -13.00 3.00 -21.90
C LYS A 35 -13.44 4.31 -21.27
N GLY A 36 -14.73 4.60 -21.34
CA GLY A 36 -15.32 5.73 -20.65
C GLY A 36 -15.21 5.58 -19.12
N LEU A 37 -15.41 6.66 -18.37
CA LEU A 37 -15.45 6.60 -16.90
C LEU A 37 -16.45 5.55 -16.39
N GLY A 38 -17.56 5.32 -17.13
CA GLY A 38 -18.53 4.28 -16.81
C GLY A 38 -17.93 2.87 -16.82
N ASP A 39 -17.14 2.56 -17.86
CA ASP A 39 -16.51 1.24 -18.00
C ASP A 39 -15.43 1.01 -16.91
N ILE A 40 -14.76 2.09 -16.48
CA ILE A 40 -13.80 2.02 -15.38
C ILE A 40 -14.52 1.68 -14.08
N LEU A 41 -15.60 2.40 -13.77
CA LEU A 41 -16.40 2.15 -12.56
C LEU A 41 -17.02 0.76 -12.57
N GLU A 42 -17.54 0.30 -13.71
CA GLU A 42 -18.06 -1.06 -13.85
C GLU A 42 -16.96 -2.11 -13.59
N ASN A 43 -15.77 -1.94 -14.18
CA ASN A 43 -14.66 -2.87 -13.95
C ASN A 43 -14.23 -2.88 -12.47
N ILE A 44 -14.14 -1.72 -11.81
CA ILE A 44 -13.80 -1.64 -10.39
C ILE A 44 -14.87 -2.33 -9.55
N LEU A 45 -16.15 -2.11 -9.82
CA LEU A 45 -17.24 -2.79 -9.11
C LEU A 45 -17.20 -4.31 -9.31
N LEU A 46 -16.90 -4.78 -10.52
CA LEU A 46 -16.73 -6.20 -10.78
C LEU A 46 -15.51 -6.80 -10.08
N MET A 47 -14.44 -6.03 -9.88
CA MET A 47 -13.27 -6.44 -9.10
C MET A 47 -13.57 -6.59 -7.59
N LEU A 48 -14.59 -5.92 -7.06
CA LEU A 48 -14.98 -6.00 -5.65
C LEU A 48 -15.70 -7.31 -5.30
N VAL A 49 -16.23 -8.03 -6.29
CA VAL A 49 -17.06 -9.22 -6.08
C VAL A 49 -16.45 -10.44 -6.75
N THR A 50 -16.51 -11.57 -6.07
CA THR A 50 -16.08 -12.86 -6.63
C THR A 50 -17.14 -13.94 -6.41
N ASN A 51 -17.23 -14.86 -7.35
CA ASN A 51 -18.07 -16.04 -7.22
C ASN A 51 -17.39 -17.19 -6.46
N ASN A 52 -16.07 -17.07 -6.18
CA ASN A 52 -15.31 -18.10 -5.48
C ASN A 52 -14.16 -17.47 -4.69
N LEU A 53 -14.34 -17.36 -3.36
CA LEU A 53 -13.34 -16.79 -2.45
C LEU A 53 -12.04 -17.60 -2.40
N PHE A 54 -12.11 -18.93 -2.47
CA PHE A 54 -10.92 -19.77 -2.44
C PHE A 54 -10.10 -19.62 -3.71
N LYS A 55 -10.75 -19.50 -4.86
CA LYS A 55 -10.08 -19.20 -6.12
C LYS A 55 -9.43 -17.83 -6.08
N ALA A 56 -10.15 -16.81 -5.58
CA ALA A 56 -9.61 -15.46 -5.42
C ALA A 56 -8.36 -15.45 -4.51
N ALA A 57 -8.38 -16.21 -3.42
CA ALA A 57 -7.23 -16.34 -2.52
C ALA A 57 -6.03 -17.04 -3.21
N ALA A 58 -6.28 -18.13 -3.95
CA ALA A 58 -5.23 -18.86 -4.65
C ALA A 58 -4.59 -18.03 -5.78
N GLU A 59 -5.36 -17.18 -6.44
CA GLU A 59 -4.92 -16.32 -7.53
C GLU A 59 -4.39 -14.94 -7.04
N MET A 60 -4.26 -14.74 -5.73
CA MET A 60 -3.84 -13.46 -5.11
C MET A 60 -4.75 -12.27 -5.49
N ASN A 61 -6.02 -12.54 -5.82
CA ASN A 61 -7.01 -11.49 -6.04
C ASN A 61 -7.57 -11.04 -4.69
N LEU A 62 -6.89 -10.09 -4.05
CA LEU A 62 -7.15 -9.72 -2.67
C LEU A 62 -8.36 -8.82 -2.50
N LEU A 63 -8.73 -8.01 -3.50
CA LEU A 63 -9.78 -7.00 -3.39
C LEU A 63 -11.15 -7.58 -2.99
N PRO A 64 -11.67 -8.64 -3.64
CA PRO A 64 -12.92 -9.26 -3.19
C PRO A 64 -12.80 -9.95 -1.82
N LEU A 65 -11.61 -10.41 -1.43
CA LEU A 65 -11.39 -10.98 -0.09
C LEU A 65 -11.49 -9.92 0.99
N ILE A 66 -10.97 -8.72 0.73
CA ILE A 66 -11.06 -7.56 1.62
C ILE A 66 -12.53 -7.16 1.81
N VAL A 67 -13.28 -7.00 0.71
CA VAL A 67 -14.70 -6.66 0.75
C VAL A 67 -15.50 -7.70 1.53
N PHE A 68 -15.27 -8.99 1.24
CA PHE A 68 -15.89 -10.07 2.00
C PHE A 68 -15.56 -10.00 3.48
N SER A 69 -14.29 -9.77 3.84
CA SER A 69 -13.83 -9.71 5.23
C SER A 69 -14.49 -8.56 5.99
N ILE A 70 -14.63 -7.39 5.36
CA ILE A 70 -15.31 -6.23 5.96
C ILE A 70 -16.79 -6.55 6.24
N ILE A 71 -17.51 -7.09 5.24
CA ILE A 71 -18.93 -7.46 5.38
C ILE A 71 -19.09 -8.55 6.44
N PHE A 72 -18.23 -9.57 6.44
CA PHE A 72 -18.25 -10.66 7.40
C PHE A 72 -17.99 -10.17 8.82
N ALA A 73 -17.00 -9.29 9.01
CA ALA A 73 -16.72 -8.67 10.30
C ALA A 73 -17.90 -7.83 10.81
N ALA A 74 -18.53 -7.06 9.94
CA ALA A 74 -19.73 -6.30 10.28
C ALA A 74 -20.89 -7.22 10.73
N MET A 75 -21.10 -8.34 10.04
CA MET A 75 -22.08 -9.34 10.46
C MET A 75 -21.76 -9.95 11.82
N LEU A 76 -20.52 -10.31 12.09
CA LEU A 76 -20.09 -10.85 13.38
C LEU A 76 -20.36 -9.84 14.51
N THR A 77 -20.18 -8.55 14.26
CA THR A 77 -20.45 -7.49 15.25
C THR A 77 -21.92 -7.44 15.63
N THR A 78 -22.84 -7.59 14.66
CA THR A 78 -24.30 -7.58 14.93
C THR A 78 -24.75 -8.82 15.71
N MET A 79 -24.05 -9.94 15.59
CA MET A 79 -24.39 -11.20 16.30
C MET A 79 -23.93 -11.22 17.76
N GLY A 80 -23.03 -10.32 18.16
CA GLY A 80 -22.59 -10.12 19.54
C GLY A 80 -22.01 -11.39 20.17
N LYS A 81 -22.45 -11.71 21.40
CA LYS A 81 -21.89 -12.84 22.20
C LYS A 81 -22.07 -14.22 21.56
N LYS A 82 -23.02 -14.39 20.63
CA LYS A 82 -23.28 -15.69 19.98
C LYS A 82 -22.11 -16.20 19.14
N VAL A 83 -21.28 -15.30 18.63
CA VAL A 83 -20.15 -15.62 17.75
C VAL A 83 -18.80 -15.41 18.40
N PHE A 84 -18.76 -15.29 19.74
CA PHE A 84 -17.54 -15.04 20.49
C PHE A 84 -16.41 -16.05 20.19
N ALA A 85 -16.76 -17.32 19.99
CA ALA A 85 -15.78 -18.35 19.65
C ALA A 85 -15.10 -18.09 18.30
N ILE A 86 -15.85 -17.68 17.28
CA ILE A 86 -15.33 -17.37 15.94
C ILE A 86 -14.44 -16.12 16.01
N THR A 87 -14.92 -15.04 16.65
CA THR A 87 -14.17 -13.80 16.80
C THR A 87 -12.85 -14.02 17.54
N ARG A 88 -12.88 -14.82 18.61
CA ARG A 88 -11.69 -15.19 19.37
C ARG A 88 -10.71 -16.03 18.54
N MET A 89 -11.20 -16.98 17.76
CA MET A 89 -10.39 -17.81 16.88
C MET A 89 -9.69 -16.96 15.81
N ILE A 90 -10.42 -16.03 15.17
CA ILE A 90 -9.85 -15.11 14.19
C ILE A 90 -8.76 -14.25 14.83
N GLY A 91 -9.01 -13.70 16.03
CA GLY A 91 -8.02 -12.92 16.76
C GLY A 91 -6.75 -13.73 17.06
N GLN A 92 -6.89 -14.95 17.58
CA GLN A 92 -5.76 -15.84 17.87
C GLN A 92 -4.99 -16.24 16.61
N ALA A 93 -5.68 -16.47 15.49
CA ALA A 93 -5.04 -16.74 14.20
C ALA A 93 -4.26 -15.52 13.70
N ASN A 94 -4.83 -14.31 13.84
CA ASN A 94 -4.13 -13.07 13.53
C ASN A 94 -2.85 -12.90 14.37
N ASP A 95 -2.92 -13.12 15.69
CA ASP A 95 -1.76 -13.01 16.58
C ASP A 95 -0.65 -14.00 16.20
N ALA A 96 -1.03 -15.24 15.86
CA ALA A 96 -0.08 -16.26 15.41
C ALA A 96 0.58 -15.88 14.08
N LEU A 97 -0.20 -15.41 13.11
CA LEU A 97 0.32 -14.94 11.82
C LEU A 97 1.23 -13.70 11.99
N MET A 98 0.84 -12.76 12.87
CA MET A 98 1.68 -11.60 13.19
C MET A 98 3.02 -12.03 13.80
N SER A 99 3.01 -12.98 14.72
CA SER A 99 4.24 -13.52 15.32
C SER A 99 5.14 -14.18 14.25
N PHE A 100 4.54 -14.87 13.29
CA PHE A 100 5.28 -15.47 12.16
C PHE A 100 5.88 -14.38 11.25
N VAL A 101 5.13 -13.32 10.93
CA VAL A 101 5.66 -12.18 10.16
C VAL A 101 6.83 -11.52 10.88
N LEU A 102 6.71 -11.26 12.18
CA LEU A 102 7.80 -10.70 12.99
C LEU A 102 9.05 -11.60 12.99
N LEU A 103 8.88 -12.93 12.99
CA LEU A 103 9.98 -13.85 12.83
C LEU A 103 10.67 -13.70 11.48
N LEU A 104 9.90 -13.59 10.38
CA LEU A 104 10.44 -13.36 9.03
C LEU A 104 11.16 -12.02 8.94
N MET A 105 10.63 -10.97 9.58
CA MET A 105 11.25 -9.64 9.60
C MET A 105 12.64 -9.61 10.24
N ASN A 106 12.96 -10.56 11.12
CA ASN A 106 14.34 -10.71 11.65
C ASN A 106 15.33 -11.14 10.56
N ILE A 107 14.86 -11.83 9.52
CA ILE A 107 15.69 -12.33 8.40
C ILE A 107 15.64 -11.35 7.21
N ALA A 108 14.60 -10.52 7.14
CA ALA A 108 14.36 -9.58 6.04
C ALA A 108 15.59 -8.69 5.70
N PRO A 109 16.35 -8.14 6.67
CA PRO A 109 17.52 -7.31 6.34
C PRO A 109 18.57 -8.02 5.49
N LEU A 110 18.77 -9.33 5.72
CA LEU A 110 19.68 -10.13 4.91
C LEU A 110 19.14 -10.32 3.48
N GLY A 111 17.86 -10.62 3.35
CA GLY A 111 17.17 -10.74 2.05
C GLY A 111 17.22 -9.44 1.25
N ILE A 112 16.90 -8.31 1.89
CA ILE A 112 16.95 -6.98 1.30
C ILE A 112 18.39 -6.65 0.85
N PHE A 113 19.38 -6.90 1.71
CA PHE A 113 20.78 -6.70 1.34
C PHE A 113 21.18 -7.50 0.09
N CYS A 114 20.81 -8.78 0.01
CA CYS A 114 21.12 -9.62 -1.15
C CYS A 114 20.42 -9.11 -2.42
N LEU A 115 19.18 -8.69 -2.34
CA LEU A 115 18.44 -8.12 -3.47
C LEU A 115 19.07 -6.81 -3.96
N VAL A 116 19.37 -5.90 -3.03
CA VAL A 116 20.00 -4.61 -3.33
C VAL A 116 21.38 -4.83 -3.95
N ALA A 117 22.22 -5.65 -3.32
CA ALA A 117 23.57 -5.95 -3.81
C ALA A 117 23.52 -6.60 -5.20
N GLY A 118 22.60 -7.53 -5.44
CA GLY A 118 22.38 -8.16 -6.74
C GLY A 118 21.99 -7.16 -7.82
N LYS A 119 21.03 -6.28 -7.53
CA LYS A 119 20.52 -5.27 -8.47
C LYS A 119 21.60 -4.22 -8.82
N PHE A 120 22.28 -3.70 -7.80
CA PHE A 120 23.40 -2.76 -8.02
C PHE A 120 24.57 -3.41 -8.75
N GLY A 121 24.92 -4.66 -8.39
CA GLY A 121 25.98 -5.41 -9.06
C GLY A 121 25.67 -5.61 -10.54
N HIS A 122 24.44 -5.98 -10.88
CA HIS A 122 24.00 -6.15 -12.27
C HIS A 122 24.03 -4.82 -13.05
N ALA A 123 23.48 -3.75 -12.47
CA ALA A 123 23.50 -2.42 -13.07
C ALA A 123 24.92 -1.89 -13.29
N ASN A 124 25.84 -2.17 -12.36
CA ASN A 124 27.25 -1.82 -12.51
C ASN A 124 27.93 -2.58 -13.67
N LEU A 125 27.65 -3.87 -13.81
CA LEU A 125 28.17 -4.69 -14.92
C LEU A 125 27.64 -4.23 -16.28
N GLU A 126 26.43 -3.71 -16.33
CA GLU A 126 25.83 -3.14 -17.55
C GLU A 126 26.23 -1.68 -17.82
N GLY A 127 26.97 -1.03 -16.92
CA GLY A 127 27.32 0.38 -17.01
C GLY A 127 26.14 1.35 -16.79
N LYS A 128 25.03 0.87 -16.23
CA LYS A 128 23.79 1.63 -16.03
C LYS A 128 23.58 2.13 -14.58
N LEU A 129 24.58 1.99 -13.74
CA LEU A 129 24.45 2.28 -12.31
C LEU A 129 24.03 3.73 -12.05
N THR A 130 24.61 4.70 -12.76
CA THR A 130 24.29 6.12 -12.60
C THR A 130 22.87 6.44 -13.05
N GLU A 131 22.41 5.84 -14.16
CA GLU A 131 21.06 6.02 -14.68
C GLU A 131 20.03 5.44 -13.69
N MET A 132 20.26 4.22 -13.23
CA MET A 132 19.40 3.57 -12.23
C MET A 132 19.35 4.37 -10.93
N ALA A 133 20.47 4.82 -10.41
CA ALA A 133 20.52 5.63 -9.19
C ALA A 133 19.78 6.97 -9.37
N GLY A 134 19.83 7.57 -10.57
CA GLY A 134 19.06 8.77 -10.90
C GLY A 134 17.56 8.52 -10.89
N GLN A 135 17.09 7.46 -11.54
CA GLN A 135 15.66 7.11 -11.60
C GLN A 135 15.09 6.81 -10.21
N GLU A 136 15.78 6.00 -9.42
CA GLU A 136 15.39 5.71 -8.04
C GLU A 136 15.43 6.95 -7.15
N GLY A 137 16.41 7.83 -7.35
CA GLY A 137 16.50 9.10 -6.62
C GLY A 137 15.31 10.03 -6.89
N TYR A 138 14.89 10.17 -8.14
CA TYR A 138 13.69 10.94 -8.49
C TYR A 138 12.41 10.29 -7.93
N TYR A 139 12.31 8.96 -7.96
CA TYR A 139 11.20 8.24 -7.38
C TYR A 139 11.10 8.48 -5.86
N ILE A 140 12.21 8.29 -5.12
CA ILE A 140 12.27 8.57 -3.68
C ILE A 140 11.86 10.02 -3.39
N LEU A 141 12.41 10.98 -4.12
CA LEU A 141 12.09 12.40 -3.93
C LEU A 141 10.61 12.68 -4.17
N THR A 142 10.02 12.09 -5.21
CA THR A 142 8.60 12.23 -5.53
C THR A 142 7.73 11.70 -4.39
N ILE A 143 8.01 10.50 -3.88
CA ILE A 143 7.26 9.90 -2.77
C ILE A 143 7.40 10.74 -1.50
N ILE A 144 8.62 11.11 -1.11
CA ILE A 144 8.85 11.91 0.11
C ILE A 144 8.18 13.27 0.00
N THR A 145 8.25 13.92 -1.15
CA THR A 145 7.58 15.21 -1.38
C THR A 145 6.06 15.06 -1.31
N GLY A 146 5.50 14.02 -1.94
CA GLY A 146 4.07 13.74 -1.90
C GLY A 146 3.57 13.45 -0.48
N LEU A 147 4.27 12.59 0.25
CA LEU A 147 3.96 12.28 1.66
C LEU A 147 4.11 13.52 2.56
N GLY A 148 5.17 14.31 2.35
CA GLY A 148 5.38 15.56 3.07
C GLY A 148 4.26 16.59 2.80
N PHE A 149 3.86 16.75 1.54
CA PHE A 149 2.73 17.61 1.18
C PHE A 149 1.43 17.11 1.83
N HIS A 150 1.18 15.80 1.79
CA HIS A 150 0.00 15.22 2.40
C HIS A 150 -0.02 15.46 3.92
N ALA A 151 1.09 15.18 4.62
CA ALA A 151 1.20 15.34 6.06
C ALA A 151 1.07 16.81 6.52
N PHE A 152 1.81 17.73 5.87
CA PHE A 152 1.95 19.12 6.37
C PHE A 152 1.02 20.12 5.69
N VAL A 153 0.39 19.75 4.56
CA VAL A 153 -0.59 20.62 3.90
C VAL A 153 -1.98 20.00 4.02
N THR A 154 -2.19 18.80 3.50
CA THR A 154 -3.52 18.19 3.43
C THR A 154 -4.07 17.86 4.83
N LEU A 155 -3.33 17.09 5.62
CA LEU A 155 -3.78 16.69 6.96
C LEU A 155 -3.84 17.89 7.93
N PHE A 156 -2.93 18.86 7.82
CA PHE A 156 -2.98 20.08 8.59
C PHE A 156 -4.22 20.92 8.26
N LEU A 157 -4.54 21.04 6.97
CA LEU A 157 -5.72 21.75 6.50
C LEU A 157 -7.01 21.05 6.97
N ILE A 158 -7.09 19.76 6.82
CA ILE A 158 -8.24 18.95 7.29
C ILE A 158 -8.40 19.12 8.80
N TYR A 159 -7.34 18.92 9.57
CA TYR A 159 -7.38 19.11 11.02
C TYR A 159 -7.90 20.50 11.38
N TRP A 160 -7.34 21.57 10.79
CA TRP A 160 -7.74 22.94 11.07
C TRP A 160 -9.18 23.25 10.66
N LEU A 161 -9.63 22.75 9.51
CA LEU A 161 -10.99 22.97 9.03
C LEU A 161 -12.05 22.41 9.98
N PHE A 162 -11.82 21.20 10.49
CA PHE A 162 -12.79 20.49 11.32
C PHE A 162 -12.68 20.85 12.82
N THR A 163 -11.46 20.95 13.36
CA THR A 163 -11.27 21.20 14.80
C THR A 163 -11.11 22.67 15.14
N LYS A 164 -10.76 23.53 14.18
CA LYS A 164 -10.37 24.96 14.38
C LYS A 164 -9.19 25.15 15.34
N LYS A 165 -8.50 24.09 15.72
CA LYS A 165 -7.31 24.09 16.58
C LYS A 165 -6.03 24.21 15.74
N ASN A 166 -4.90 24.56 16.38
CA ASN A 166 -3.62 24.75 15.69
C ASN A 166 -2.99 23.39 15.31
N PRO A 167 -2.81 23.08 14.00
CA PRO A 167 -2.26 21.81 13.55
C PRO A 167 -0.80 21.59 13.93
N ILE A 168 0.00 22.67 14.07
CA ILE A 168 1.42 22.57 14.48
C ILE A 168 1.52 22.10 15.93
N THR A 169 0.66 22.61 16.81
CA THR A 169 0.61 22.17 18.21
C THR A 169 0.17 20.72 18.29
N PHE A 170 -0.84 20.33 17.50
CA PHE A 170 -1.29 18.95 17.41
C PHE A 170 -0.19 18.00 16.93
N PHE A 171 0.52 18.35 15.86
CA PHE A 171 1.65 17.57 15.35
C PHE A 171 2.75 17.41 16.42
N LYS A 172 3.07 18.47 17.16
CA LYS A 172 4.03 18.39 18.28
C LYS A 172 3.58 17.42 19.36
N ASN A 173 2.29 17.42 19.71
CA ASN A 173 1.74 16.49 20.70
C ASN A 173 1.80 15.05 20.22
N MET A 174 1.62 14.79 18.91
CA MET A 174 1.68 13.47 18.30
C MET A 174 3.09 13.05 17.86
N SER A 175 4.10 13.91 17.99
CA SER A 175 5.45 13.69 17.44
C SER A 175 6.11 12.41 17.92
N GLN A 176 5.91 12.01 19.17
CA GLN A 176 6.44 10.74 19.70
C GLN A 176 5.82 9.53 18.97
N ALA A 177 4.51 9.55 18.74
CA ALA A 177 3.84 8.49 17.99
C ALA A 177 4.34 8.45 16.53
N VAL A 178 4.45 9.59 15.86
CA VAL A 178 4.95 9.72 14.49
C VAL A 178 6.39 9.19 14.36
N LEU A 179 7.28 9.54 15.32
CA LEU A 179 8.66 9.05 15.35
C LEU A 179 8.74 7.55 15.65
N THR A 180 7.85 7.04 16.51
CA THR A 180 7.77 5.60 16.78
C THR A 180 7.29 4.85 15.54
N ALA A 181 6.27 5.36 14.84
CA ALA A 181 5.77 4.80 13.59
C ALA A 181 6.86 4.77 12.50
N PHE A 182 7.63 5.86 12.38
CA PHE A 182 8.80 5.91 11.50
C PHE A 182 9.85 4.86 11.85
N SER A 183 10.10 4.62 13.14
CA SER A 183 11.10 3.65 13.59
C SER A 183 10.66 2.22 13.40
N THR A 184 9.39 1.91 13.69
CA THR A 184 8.84 0.56 13.64
C THR A 184 8.37 0.13 12.25
N ALA A 185 8.07 1.09 11.37
CA ALA A 185 7.38 0.88 10.10
C ALA A 185 6.08 0.06 10.26
N SER A 186 5.41 0.18 11.42
CA SER A 186 4.21 -0.57 11.75
C SER A 186 3.21 0.27 12.55
N SER A 187 2.06 0.59 11.94
CA SER A 187 0.97 1.30 12.62
C SER A 187 0.43 0.50 13.79
N SER A 188 0.31 -0.82 13.64
CA SER A 188 -0.17 -1.71 14.70
C SER A 188 0.79 -1.79 15.90
N ALA A 189 2.10 -1.90 15.65
CA ALA A 189 3.09 -1.90 16.73
C ALA A 189 3.19 -0.55 17.45
N THR A 190 2.89 0.55 16.75
CA THR A 190 2.93 1.91 17.28
C THR A 190 1.64 2.27 18.04
N LEU A 191 0.55 1.55 17.82
CA LEU A 191 -0.79 1.88 18.31
C LEU A 191 -0.84 2.25 19.81
N PRO A 192 -0.18 1.52 20.74
CA PRO A 192 -0.20 1.91 22.15
C PRO A 192 0.36 3.31 22.40
N ILE A 193 1.45 3.67 21.75
CA ILE A 193 2.09 4.99 21.88
C ILE A 193 1.22 6.07 21.20
N THR A 194 0.58 5.74 20.08
CA THR A 194 -0.34 6.65 19.41
C THR A 194 -1.53 6.97 20.30
N MET A 195 -2.09 5.96 20.98
CA MET A 195 -3.20 6.14 21.93
C MET A 195 -2.78 6.98 23.14
N GLU A 196 -1.62 6.72 23.74
CA GLU A 196 -1.06 7.51 24.84
C GLU A 196 -0.90 8.98 24.43
N CYS A 197 -0.25 9.24 23.29
CA CYS A 197 -0.07 10.62 22.80
C CYS A 197 -1.41 11.32 22.52
N ALA A 198 -2.39 10.59 21.97
CA ALA A 198 -3.70 11.14 21.67
C ALA A 198 -4.45 11.57 22.94
N ILE A 199 -4.45 10.72 23.97
CA ILE A 199 -5.15 10.99 25.23
C ILE A 199 -4.37 12.00 26.06
N ASP A 200 -3.12 11.72 26.38
CA ASP A 200 -2.39 12.46 27.43
C ASP A 200 -1.81 13.79 26.93
N LYS A 201 -1.48 13.90 25.62
CA LYS A 201 -0.84 15.09 25.06
C LYS A 201 -1.75 15.90 24.16
N ALA A 202 -2.56 15.22 23.33
CA ALA A 202 -3.46 15.90 22.40
C ALA A 202 -4.84 16.19 23.01
N GLY A 203 -5.19 15.56 24.14
CA GLY A 203 -6.46 15.77 24.86
C GLY A 203 -7.68 15.20 24.12
N ILE A 204 -7.49 14.15 23.32
CA ILE A 204 -8.58 13.42 22.67
C ILE A 204 -9.21 12.47 23.69
N SER A 205 -10.53 12.37 23.73
CA SER A 205 -11.23 11.49 24.66
C SER A 205 -10.81 10.03 24.49
N GLU A 206 -10.83 9.30 25.60
CA GLU A 206 -10.51 7.87 25.60
C GLU A 206 -11.48 7.07 24.72
N LYS A 207 -12.75 7.49 24.63
CA LYS A 207 -13.79 6.89 23.81
C LYS A 207 -13.45 6.99 22.32
N SER A 208 -13.15 8.18 21.83
CA SER A 208 -12.78 8.43 20.43
C SER A 208 -11.45 7.74 20.09
N THR A 209 -10.47 7.82 20.95
CA THR A 209 -9.14 7.21 20.77
C THR A 209 -9.24 5.69 20.65
N LYS A 210 -9.94 5.01 21.57
CA LYS A 210 -10.08 3.55 21.56
C LYS A 210 -10.91 3.02 20.39
N PHE A 211 -11.73 3.85 19.79
CA PHE A 211 -12.51 3.47 18.61
C PHE A 211 -11.75 3.74 17.31
N VAL A 212 -11.27 4.97 17.13
CA VAL A 212 -10.74 5.43 15.83
C VAL A 212 -9.35 4.87 15.55
N LEU A 213 -8.43 4.91 16.52
CA LEU A 213 -7.02 4.57 16.26
C LEU A 213 -6.80 3.08 15.93
N PRO A 214 -7.42 2.10 16.62
CA PRO A 214 -7.29 0.70 16.22
C PRO A 214 -7.89 0.41 14.85
N LEU A 215 -8.98 1.10 14.50
CA LEU A 215 -9.61 0.99 13.19
C LEU A 215 -8.73 1.63 12.10
N GLY A 216 -8.25 2.85 12.35
CA GLY A 216 -7.39 3.61 11.46
C GLY A 216 -6.11 2.85 11.10
N ALA A 217 -5.45 2.25 12.09
CA ALA A 217 -4.22 1.50 11.90
C ALA A 217 -4.31 0.37 10.86
N THR A 218 -5.51 0.01 10.41
CA THR A 218 -5.76 -1.02 9.40
C THR A 218 -6.52 -0.54 8.17
N ILE A 219 -7.41 0.47 8.29
CA ILE A 219 -8.24 0.89 7.15
C ILE A 219 -7.97 2.31 6.67
N ASN A 220 -7.24 3.13 7.43
CA ASN A 220 -6.92 4.50 7.06
C ASN A 220 -5.43 4.65 6.71
N MET A 221 -5.02 4.01 5.63
CA MET A 221 -3.63 4.02 5.17
C MET A 221 -3.44 4.99 4.00
N ASP A 222 -3.65 6.27 4.24
CA ASP A 222 -3.57 7.36 3.27
C ASP A 222 -2.18 7.54 2.66
N GLY A 223 -1.12 7.41 3.47
CA GLY A 223 0.25 7.39 2.98
C GLY A 223 0.54 6.17 2.10
N THR A 224 -0.07 5.01 2.41
CA THR A 224 0.05 3.80 1.58
C THR A 224 -0.66 3.97 0.25
N ALA A 225 -1.87 4.53 0.23
CA ALA A 225 -2.60 4.82 -1.00
C ALA A 225 -1.80 5.75 -1.94
N LEU A 226 -1.23 6.83 -1.39
CA LEU A 226 -0.38 7.76 -2.14
C LEU A 226 0.85 7.04 -2.72
N TYR A 227 1.53 6.26 -1.88
CA TYR A 227 2.71 5.50 -2.27
C TYR A 227 2.39 4.51 -3.41
N GLU A 228 1.35 3.69 -3.27
CA GLU A 228 0.97 2.70 -4.26
C GLU A 228 0.60 3.33 -5.60
N ALA A 229 -0.16 4.43 -5.58
CA ALA A 229 -0.51 5.15 -6.79
C ALA A 229 0.73 5.71 -7.49
N ALA A 230 1.62 6.37 -6.77
CA ALA A 230 2.83 6.96 -7.34
C ALA A 230 3.81 5.90 -7.83
N ALA A 231 3.96 4.79 -7.10
CA ALA A 231 4.80 3.66 -7.50
C ALA A 231 4.28 2.97 -8.77
N ALA A 232 2.98 2.72 -8.86
CA ALA A 232 2.39 2.14 -10.06
C ALA A 232 2.53 3.05 -11.28
N ILE A 233 2.39 4.38 -11.11
CA ILE A 233 2.64 5.36 -12.17
C ILE A 233 4.12 5.35 -12.58
N PHE A 234 5.05 5.31 -11.63
CA PHE A 234 6.48 5.21 -11.90
C PHE A 234 6.82 3.94 -12.70
N ILE A 235 6.29 2.79 -12.28
CA ILE A 235 6.45 1.53 -12.99
C ILE A 235 5.85 1.62 -14.40
N ALA A 236 4.65 2.20 -14.55
CA ALA A 236 4.00 2.38 -15.85
C ALA A 236 4.82 3.24 -16.79
N GLN A 237 5.44 4.31 -16.31
CA GLN A 237 6.32 5.18 -17.11
C GLN A 237 7.54 4.44 -17.68
N ILE A 238 8.01 3.40 -17.00
CA ILE A 238 9.12 2.56 -17.48
C ILE A 238 8.63 1.48 -18.42
N TYR A 239 7.53 0.81 -18.10
CA TYR A 239 7.03 -0.36 -18.83
C TYR A 239 6.26 -0.02 -20.09
N PHE A 240 5.40 1.00 -20.07
CA PHE A 240 4.53 1.29 -21.20
C PHE A 240 5.27 1.70 -22.48
N PRO A 241 6.34 2.51 -22.45
CA PRO A 241 7.15 2.77 -23.64
C PRO A 241 7.76 1.50 -24.25
N ILE A 242 8.16 0.54 -23.41
CA ILE A 242 8.76 -0.72 -23.86
C ILE A 242 7.71 -1.61 -24.54
N THR A 243 6.46 -1.56 -24.07
CA THR A 243 5.35 -2.39 -24.58
C THR A 243 4.51 -1.69 -25.64
N GLY A 244 4.83 -0.46 -26.00
CA GLY A 244 4.09 0.37 -26.93
C GLY A 244 2.70 0.79 -26.40
N GLN A 245 2.54 0.84 -25.09
CA GLN A 245 1.35 1.38 -24.42
C GLN A 245 1.59 2.83 -24.00
N GLU A 246 0.50 3.56 -23.77
CA GLU A 246 0.55 4.93 -23.25
C GLU A 246 -0.08 5.00 -21.86
N LEU A 247 0.50 5.84 -20.99
CA LEU A 247 -0.06 6.14 -19.69
C LEU A 247 -1.21 7.15 -19.85
N THR A 248 -2.40 6.63 -20.18
CA THR A 248 -3.58 7.47 -20.38
C THR A 248 -4.12 8.02 -19.06
N MET A 249 -4.92 9.10 -19.11
CA MET A 249 -5.62 9.62 -17.92
C MET A 249 -6.51 8.56 -17.27
N THR A 250 -7.16 7.74 -18.09
CA THR A 250 -7.98 6.60 -17.65
C THR A 250 -7.17 5.64 -16.78
N THR A 251 -5.97 5.27 -17.25
CA THR A 251 -5.08 4.36 -16.47
C THR A 251 -4.64 5.02 -15.16
N GLN A 252 -4.31 6.31 -15.17
CA GLN A 252 -3.93 7.03 -13.95
C GLN A 252 -5.06 7.09 -12.93
N VAL A 253 -6.29 7.37 -13.36
CA VAL A 253 -7.48 7.35 -12.48
C VAL A 253 -7.74 5.96 -11.95
N THR A 254 -7.63 4.92 -12.78
CA THR A 254 -7.76 3.52 -12.33
C THR A 254 -6.72 3.18 -11.26
N ILE A 255 -5.46 3.56 -11.48
CA ILE A 255 -4.40 3.38 -10.49
C ILE A 255 -4.76 4.07 -9.17
N ALA A 256 -5.15 5.35 -9.22
CA ALA A 256 -5.46 6.13 -8.02
C ALA A 256 -6.62 5.54 -7.20
N ILE A 257 -7.72 5.15 -7.87
CA ILE A 257 -8.88 4.55 -7.20
C ILE A 257 -8.51 3.17 -6.64
N THR A 258 -7.82 2.35 -7.43
CA THR A 258 -7.43 1.00 -6.99
C THR A 258 -6.43 1.04 -5.84
N ALA A 259 -5.46 1.97 -5.87
CA ALA A 259 -4.52 2.17 -4.77
C ALA A 259 -5.25 2.57 -3.48
N THR A 260 -6.23 3.46 -3.56
CA THR A 260 -7.05 3.85 -2.40
C THR A 260 -7.81 2.65 -1.83
N LEU A 261 -8.44 1.84 -2.69
CA LEU A 261 -9.17 0.64 -2.25
C LEU A 261 -8.24 -0.46 -1.72
N ALA A 262 -7.07 -0.65 -2.33
CA ALA A 262 -6.08 -1.63 -1.91
C ALA A 262 -5.47 -1.26 -0.54
N ALA A 263 -5.19 0.03 -0.32
CA ALA A 263 -4.66 0.53 0.94
C ALA A 263 -5.61 0.28 2.13
N ILE A 264 -6.95 0.28 1.92
CA ILE A 264 -7.93 -0.07 2.96
C ILE A 264 -7.73 -1.50 3.48
N GLY A 265 -7.20 -2.39 2.65
CA GLY A 265 -6.93 -3.79 3.02
C GLY A 265 -5.50 -4.07 3.46
N ALA A 266 -4.64 -3.08 3.47
CA ALA A 266 -3.26 -3.25 3.90
C ALA A 266 -3.20 -3.48 5.41
N ALA A 267 -2.36 -4.42 5.85
CA ALA A 267 -2.15 -4.67 7.27
C ALA A 267 -1.22 -3.60 7.88
N GLY A 268 -1.41 -3.28 9.16
CA GLY A 268 -0.55 -2.30 9.87
C GLY A 268 0.84 -2.86 10.25
N ILE A 269 1.48 -3.62 9.36
CA ILE A 269 2.77 -4.29 9.54
C ILE A 269 3.80 -3.77 8.52
N PRO A 270 5.11 -3.91 8.79
CA PRO A 270 6.13 -3.49 7.83
C PRO A 270 5.94 -4.13 6.45
N GLU A 271 6.21 -3.34 5.41
CA GLU A 271 6.17 -3.75 3.99
C GLU A 271 4.81 -4.27 3.47
N ALA A 272 3.71 -4.09 4.22
CA ALA A 272 2.37 -4.55 3.80
C ALA A 272 1.92 -3.94 2.46
N GLY A 273 2.34 -2.71 2.15
CA GLY A 273 2.04 -2.05 0.88
C GLY A 273 2.62 -2.75 -0.35
N LEU A 274 3.67 -3.57 -0.21
CA LEU A 274 4.18 -4.37 -1.34
C LEU A 274 3.19 -5.47 -1.76
N VAL A 275 2.45 -6.02 -0.82
CA VAL A 275 1.45 -7.05 -1.11
C VAL A 275 0.24 -6.43 -1.81
N THR A 276 -0.26 -5.30 -1.29
CA THR A 276 -1.40 -4.59 -1.87
C THR A 276 -1.05 -3.90 -3.20
N MET A 277 0.22 -3.56 -3.43
CA MET A 277 0.73 -3.07 -4.70
C MET A 277 0.43 -4.01 -5.88
N LEU A 278 0.46 -5.33 -5.66
CA LEU A 278 0.11 -6.30 -6.70
C LEU A 278 -1.31 -6.11 -7.24
N ILE A 279 -2.25 -5.67 -6.40
CA ILE A 279 -3.62 -5.35 -6.80
C ILE A 279 -3.61 -4.17 -7.78
N VAL A 280 -2.85 -3.13 -7.44
CA VAL A 280 -2.74 -1.89 -8.22
C VAL A 280 -2.07 -2.16 -9.56
N LEU A 281 -0.97 -2.92 -9.57
CA LEU A 281 -0.27 -3.31 -10.79
C LEU A 281 -1.19 -4.12 -11.72
N ASN A 282 -1.91 -5.11 -11.19
CA ASN A 282 -2.86 -5.91 -11.96
C ASN A 282 -3.97 -5.04 -12.58
N ALA A 283 -4.53 -4.10 -11.82
CA ALA A 283 -5.56 -3.19 -12.31
C ALA A 283 -5.04 -2.26 -13.41
N ALA A 284 -3.77 -1.85 -13.33
CA ALA A 284 -3.10 -1.05 -14.36
C ALA A 284 -2.65 -1.86 -15.57
N GLY A 285 -2.79 -3.20 -15.56
CA GLY A 285 -2.30 -4.09 -16.61
C GLY A 285 -0.77 -4.23 -16.63
N LEU A 286 -0.12 -3.97 -15.49
CA LEU A 286 1.31 -4.11 -15.29
C LEU A 286 1.65 -5.50 -14.74
N PRO A 287 2.81 -6.08 -15.09
CA PRO A 287 3.23 -7.37 -14.55
C PRO A 287 3.61 -7.24 -13.07
N GLY A 288 3.24 -8.23 -12.25
CA GLY A 288 3.55 -8.24 -10.82
C GLY A 288 5.06 -8.24 -10.53
N GLU A 289 5.87 -8.81 -11.41
CA GLU A 289 7.34 -8.84 -11.31
C GLU A 289 7.95 -7.43 -11.37
N ALA A 290 7.23 -6.46 -11.92
CA ALA A 290 7.66 -5.07 -11.99
C ALA A 290 7.83 -4.41 -10.60
N ILE A 291 7.24 -4.99 -9.56
CA ILE A 291 7.49 -4.58 -8.15
C ILE A 291 8.98 -4.61 -7.80
N GLY A 292 9.76 -5.45 -8.47
CA GLY A 292 11.21 -5.50 -8.32
C GLY A 292 11.93 -4.17 -8.56
N LEU A 293 11.33 -3.22 -9.28
CA LEU A 293 11.89 -1.89 -9.51
C LEU A 293 11.91 -1.03 -8.24
N ILE A 294 10.93 -1.20 -7.35
CA ILE A 294 10.75 -0.38 -6.15
C ILE A 294 11.23 -1.06 -4.85
N LEU A 295 11.40 -2.39 -4.86
CA LEU A 295 11.79 -3.17 -3.68
C LEU A 295 13.04 -2.65 -2.98
N MET A 296 13.97 -2.08 -3.75
CA MET A 296 15.26 -1.63 -3.23
C MET A 296 15.14 -0.48 -2.24
N VAL A 297 14.14 0.37 -2.43
CA VAL A 297 13.94 1.61 -1.65
C VAL A 297 12.69 1.55 -0.76
N ASP A 298 11.85 0.53 -0.93
CA ASP A 298 10.59 0.41 -0.22
C ASP A 298 10.76 0.40 1.31
N TRP A 299 11.74 -0.33 1.84
CA TRP A 299 12.04 -0.38 3.28
C TRP A 299 12.28 1.00 3.92
N LEU A 300 12.83 1.94 3.13
CA LEU A 300 13.04 3.32 3.57
C LEU A 300 11.73 4.12 3.47
N LEU A 301 11.04 4.00 2.33
CA LEU A 301 9.81 4.72 2.05
C LEU A 301 8.66 4.28 2.96
N ASP A 302 8.64 3.00 3.36
CA ASP A 302 7.67 2.44 4.29
C ASP A 302 7.66 3.16 5.65
N ARG A 303 8.81 3.61 6.12
CA ARG A 303 8.92 4.39 7.37
C ARG A 303 8.23 5.73 7.29
N PHE A 304 8.43 6.46 6.18
CA PHE A 304 7.74 7.73 5.94
C PHE A 304 6.24 7.52 5.76
N ARG A 305 5.85 6.51 5.00
CA ARG A 305 4.47 6.10 4.75
C ARG A 305 3.74 5.79 6.06
N THR A 306 4.34 4.97 6.91
CA THR A 306 3.77 4.58 8.21
C THR A 306 3.66 5.77 9.17
N ALA A 307 4.63 6.68 9.18
CA ALA A 307 4.58 7.91 9.96
C ALA A 307 3.39 8.80 9.55
N VAL A 308 3.14 8.91 8.23
CA VAL A 308 2.00 9.67 7.69
C VAL A 308 0.69 8.99 8.04
N ASN A 309 0.56 7.67 7.86
CA ASN A 309 -0.64 6.91 8.24
C ASN A 309 -0.99 7.11 9.72
N CYS A 310 -0.01 6.96 10.62
CA CYS A 310 -0.20 7.16 12.05
C CYS A 310 -0.68 8.58 12.38
N PHE A 311 -0.15 9.59 11.68
CA PHE A 311 -0.58 10.97 11.85
C PHE A 311 -2.00 11.19 11.29
N GLY A 312 -2.33 10.62 10.14
CA GLY A 312 -3.68 10.63 9.56
C GLY A 312 -4.73 10.01 10.49
N ASP A 313 -4.42 8.85 11.09
CA ASP A 313 -5.27 8.22 12.11
C ASP A 313 -5.54 9.15 13.30
N SER A 314 -4.49 9.85 13.75
CA SER A 314 -4.59 10.78 14.87
C SER A 314 -5.46 11.99 14.52
N VAL A 315 -5.36 12.51 13.29
CA VAL A 315 -6.23 13.57 12.78
C VAL A 315 -7.68 13.11 12.74
N GLY A 316 -7.92 11.89 12.25
CA GLY A 316 -9.24 11.26 12.23
C GLY A 316 -9.84 11.14 13.63
N ALA A 317 -9.05 10.70 14.61
CA ALA A 317 -9.49 10.58 16.01
C ALA A 317 -9.88 11.93 16.60
N ALA A 318 -9.09 12.98 16.32
CA ALA A 318 -9.37 14.33 16.82
C ALA A 318 -10.64 14.95 16.18
N ILE A 319 -10.93 14.64 14.93
CA ILE A 319 -12.14 15.11 14.24
C ILE A 319 -13.38 14.41 14.81
N VAL A 320 -13.32 13.09 14.97
CA VAL A 320 -14.43 12.31 15.54
C VAL A 320 -14.73 12.77 16.97
N ASP A 321 -13.70 13.03 17.74
CA ASP A 321 -13.84 13.55 19.12
C ASP A 321 -14.56 14.89 19.15
N GLY A 322 -14.16 15.83 18.29
CA GLY A 322 -14.80 17.14 18.20
C GLY A 322 -16.26 17.10 17.71
N VAL A 323 -16.65 16.10 16.93
CA VAL A 323 -18.04 15.89 16.52
C VAL A 323 -18.85 15.31 17.69
N MET A 324 -18.30 14.34 18.41
CA MET A 324 -18.99 13.71 19.56
C MET A 324 -19.19 14.67 20.73
N GLU A 325 -18.24 15.61 20.98
CA GLU A 325 -18.41 16.67 22.00
C GLU A 325 -19.54 17.65 21.67
N GLN A 326 -19.97 17.76 20.43
CA GLN A 326 -21.08 18.65 20.03
C GLN A 326 -22.45 18.01 20.22
N ASP A 327 -22.50 16.68 20.32
CA ASP A 327 -23.76 15.91 20.45
C ASP A 327 -24.11 15.61 21.94
N ASP A 328 -23.16 15.78 22.87
CA ASP A 328 -23.34 15.68 24.33
C ASP A 328 -23.65 17.07 24.94
#